data_852ba2210cebafec86b967aa340aca7c
#
_entry.id   852ba2210cebafec86b967aa340aca7c
#
_cell.length_a   1.000
_cell.length_b   1.000
_cell.length_c   1.000
_cell.angle_alpha   90.00
_cell.angle_beta   90.00
_cell.angle_gamma   90.00
#
_symmetry.space_group_name_H-M   'P 1'
#
loop_
_entity.id
_entity.type
_entity.pdbx_description
1 polymer ?
#
loop_
_entity_poly.entity_id
_entity_poly.type
_entity_poly.pdbx_seq_one_letter_code
_entity_poly.pdbx_strand_id
1 'polypeptide(L)'
;MRQKRQVVTTLALLMVVSAACSDEPTPGEQEGKPERITLLGHDSFIQTATAAGAFDAFTQQTGVEVALVAGGDAGTMVNQAVLTKDNPIADVMFGIDDTFLSRAVDEGVFLPYESPLSSMIPDELVTSDRVVPIDYGDVCINYDKGWFEENDVEVPADLDAFRDEAYGRLLTVEHPATSSPGLAFLIATIDAYGEDGWKEYWADLRQAGVNVVSDWDTAYFGDFTRYGGDSPLVVSYASSPPAEVILAEEPLETAPTAVLEDGCYRQVEYAGILAGTEWPVTGGQLIDYMLSVEFQETIPLNWFVFPVREDATLPDEFVEHTVIPSNPSRLPAEEIAENRERWIDEWISIMEG
;
A
#
# COMPACT_ATOMS: atom_id res chain seq x y z
N MET A 1 -93.89 50.77 -8.74
CA MET A 1 -92.84 50.36 -7.88
C MET A 1 -92.23 49.04 -8.41
N ARG A 2 -91.05 49.09 -8.98
CA ARG A 2 -90.42 47.94 -9.61
C ARG A 2 -89.13 47.61 -8.77
N GLN A 3 -89.12 46.47 -8.10
CA GLN A 3 -87.94 45.94 -7.40
C GLN A 3 -86.98 45.38 -8.46
N LYS A 4 -85.74 45.86 -8.41
CA LYS A 4 -84.63 45.30 -9.21
C LYS A 4 -83.97 44.16 -8.34
N ARG A 5 -84.03 42.96 -8.89
CA ARG A 5 -83.24 41.82 -8.38
C ARG A 5 -81.78 41.94 -8.85
N GLN A 6 -80.89 42.05 -7.95
CA GLN A 6 -79.44 41.89 -8.23
C GLN A 6 -79.07 40.39 -8.25
N VAL A 7 -78.50 39.96 -9.35
CA VAL A 7 -77.93 38.63 -9.52
C VAL A 7 -76.46 38.74 -9.08
N VAL A 8 -76.08 38.08 -8.03
CA VAL A 8 -74.67 37.92 -7.55
C VAL A 8 -74.12 36.69 -8.26
N THR A 9 -73.18 36.86 -9.17
CA THR A 9 -72.44 35.78 -9.83
C THR A 9 -71.19 35.46 -8.98
N THR A 10 -71.19 34.32 -8.28
CA THR A 10 -70.04 33.84 -7.54
C THR A 10 -69.09 33.16 -8.48
N LEU A 11 -67.89 33.74 -8.70
CA LEU A 11 -66.83 33.19 -9.50
C LEU A 11 -66.02 32.24 -8.58
N ALA A 12 -66.14 30.93 -8.80
CA ALA A 12 -65.33 29.94 -8.12
C ALA A 12 -63.95 29.88 -8.78
N LEU A 13 -62.92 30.33 -8.08
CA LEU A 13 -61.53 30.24 -8.48
C LEU A 13 -61.02 28.84 -8.10
N LEU A 14 -60.84 27.91 -9.08
CA LEU A 14 -60.15 26.66 -8.93
C LEU A 14 -58.64 26.92 -8.79
N MET A 15 -58.10 26.82 -7.59
CA MET A 15 -56.65 26.69 -7.40
C MET A 15 -56.23 25.26 -7.76
N VAL A 16 -55.55 25.11 -8.91
CA VAL A 16 -54.80 23.90 -9.23
C VAL A 16 -53.49 23.97 -8.43
N VAL A 17 -53.42 23.21 -7.35
CA VAL A 17 -52.16 22.95 -6.65
C VAL A 17 -51.42 21.90 -7.45
N SER A 18 -50.46 22.32 -8.28
CA SER A 18 -49.45 21.45 -8.85
C SER A 18 -48.51 21.00 -7.70
N ALA A 19 -48.70 19.78 -7.23
CA ALA A 19 -47.73 19.11 -6.41
C ALA A 19 -46.49 18.84 -7.32
N ALA A 20 -45.48 19.69 -7.21
CA ALA A 20 -44.16 19.33 -7.68
C ALA A 20 -43.65 18.27 -6.69
N CYS A 21 -43.66 17.00 -7.10
CA CYS A 21 -42.84 15.99 -6.44
C CYS A 21 -41.39 16.41 -6.69
N SER A 22 -40.77 16.99 -5.69
CA SER A 22 -39.32 16.99 -5.58
C SER A 22 -38.95 15.57 -5.20
N ASP A 23 -38.49 14.78 -6.16
CA ASP A 23 -37.71 13.57 -5.89
C ASP A 23 -36.43 14.06 -5.21
N GLU A 24 -36.38 14.02 -3.88
CA GLU A 24 -35.13 14.02 -3.16
C GLU A 24 -34.47 12.66 -3.46
N PRO A 25 -33.22 12.62 -3.97
CA PRO A 25 -32.57 11.37 -4.22
C PRO A 25 -32.40 10.60 -2.90
N THR A 26 -32.92 9.40 -2.88
CA THR A 26 -32.71 8.45 -1.78
C THR A 26 -31.19 8.15 -1.73
N PRO A 27 -30.51 8.22 -0.55
CA PRO A 27 -29.12 7.84 -0.47
C PRO A 27 -28.97 6.36 -0.88
N GLY A 28 -28.32 6.10 -2.00
CA GLY A 28 -28.04 4.75 -2.53
C GLY A 28 -28.44 4.44 -3.97
N GLU A 29 -29.17 5.30 -4.68
CA GLU A 29 -29.36 5.14 -6.12
C GLU A 29 -28.30 5.93 -6.87
N GLN A 30 -27.23 5.24 -7.32
CA GLN A 30 -26.32 5.79 -8.32
C GLN A 30 -27.07 5.98 -9.64
N GLU A 31 -27.23 7.20 -10.08
CA GLU A 31 -27.64 7.51 -11.46
C GLU A 31 -26.48 7.19 -12.42
N GLY A 32 -26.39 5.91 -12.83
CA GLY A 32 -25.42 5.47 -13.84
C GLY A 32 -24.04 5.08 -13.26
N LYS A 33 -23.17 4.56 -14.08
CA LYS A 33 -21.75 4.32 -13.80
C LYS A 33 -20.93 5.51 -14.30
N PRO A 34 -19.76 5.83 -13.67
CA PRO A 34 -18.87 6.86 -14.19
C PRO A 34 -18.26 6.46 -15.53
N GLU A 35 -17.79 7.43 -16.30
CA GLU A 35 -16.92 7.16 -17.46
C GLU A 35 -15.52 6.75 -16.97
N ARG A 36 -15.12 7.25 -15.80
CA ARG A 36 -13.80 7.06 -15.20
C ARG A 36 -13.89 6.93 -13.68
N ILE A 37 -13.06 6.07 -13.12
CA ILE A 37 -12.78 5.96 -11.68
C ILE A 37 -11.28 6.21 -11.43
N THR A 38 -10.95 6.85 -10.32
CA THR A 38 -9.57 7.21 -9.99
C THR A 38 -9.02 6.33 -8.87
N LEU A 39 -7.85 5.73 -9.11
CA LEU A 39 -7.10 4.91 -8.15
C LEU A 39 -5.83 5.66 -7.73
N LEU A 40 -5.73 5.98 -6.44
CA LEU A 40 -4.52 6.49 -5.80
C LEU A 40 -3.66 5.30 -5.36
N GLY A 41 -2.39 5.28 -5.71
CA GLY A 41 -1.44 4.25 -5.30
C GLY A 41 -0.04 4.82 -5.07
N HIS A 42 0.84 4.04 -4.46
CA HIS A 42 2.24 4.42 -4.32
C HIS A 42 2.95 4.42 -5.68
N ASP A 43 4.04 5.18 -5.79
CA ASP A 43 4.66 5.53 -7.08
C ASP A 43 5.11 4.30 -7.86
N SER A 44 5.77 3.33 -7.23
CA SER A 44 6.23 2.09 -7.88
C SER A 44 5.09 1.23 -8.41
N PHE A 45 3.97 1.11 -7.67
CA PHE A 45 2.77 0.43 -8.14
C PHE A 45 2.19 1.11 -9.37
N ILE A 46 1.98 2.44 -9.31
CA ILE A 46 1.36 3.20 -10.42
C ILE A 46 2.21 3.15 -11.69
N GLN A 47 3.53 3.24 -11.57
CA GLN A 47 4.44 3.12 -12.69
C GLN A 47 4.30 1.77 -13.39
N THR A 48 4.36 0.68 -12.62
CA THR A 48 4.27 -0.69 -13.15
C THR A 48 2.86 -1.00 -13.67
N ALA A 49 1.81 -0.63 -12.93
CA ALA A 49 0.43 -0.83 -13.35
C ALA A 49 0.11 -0.13 -14.68
N THR A 50 0.68 1.07 -14.88
CA THR A 50 0.56 1.82 -16.15
C THR A 50 1.28 1.10 -17.28
N ALA A 51 2.50 0.64 -17.07
CA ALA A 51 3.30 -0.05 -18.07
C ALA A 51 2.70 -1.41 -18.48
N ALA A 52 2.13 -2.13 -17.51
CA ALA A 52 1.52 -3.45 -17.72
C ALA A 52 0.08 -3.39 -18.26
N GLY A 53 -0.59 -2.23 -18.26
CA GLY A 53 -2.01 -2.12 -18.59
C GLY A 53 -2.89 -2.91 -17.62
N ALA A 54 -2.55 -2.90 -16.33
CA ALA A 54 -3.10 -3.79 -15.30
C ALA A 54 -4.65 -3.69 -15.16
N PHE A 55 -5.25 -2.57 -15.57
CA PHE A 55 -6.69 -2.32 -15.47
C PHE A 55 -7.42 -2.32 -16.82
N ASP A 56 -6.74 -2.71 -17.91
CA ASP A 56 -7.36 -2.75 -19.23
C ASP A 56 -8.53 -3.74 -19.29
N ALA A 57 -8.40 -4.90 -18.64
CA ALA A 57 -9.45 -5.90 -18.56
C ALA A 57 -10.67 -5.38 -17.76
N PHE A 58 -10.46 -4.67 -16.66
CA PHE A 58 -11.55 -4.00 -15.93
C PHE A 58 -12.28 -3.00 -16.82
N THR A 59 -11.53 -2.18 -17.55
CA THR A 59 -12.11 -1.20 -18.50
C THR A 59 -12.92 -1.89 -19.61
N GLN A 60 -12.42 -3.01 -20.15
CA GLN A 60 -13.14 -3.79 -21.17
C GLN A 60 -14.43 -4.42 -20.63
N GLN A 61 -14.40 -4.95 -19.40
CA GLN A 61 -15.53 -5.63 -18.76
C GLN A 61 -16.62 -4.64 -18.34
N THR A 62 -16.23 -3.49 -17.79
CA THR A 62 -17.15 -2.53 -17.18
C THR A 62 -17.46 -1.34 -18.09
N GLY A 63 -16.57 -0.99 -19.00
CA GLY A 63 -16.60 0.25 -19.78
C GLY A 63 -16.30 1.49 -18.91
N VAL A 64 -15.63 1.33 -17.76
CA VAL A 64 -15.14 2.39 -16.89
C VAL A 64 -13.62 2.46 -16.99
N GLU A 65 -13.08 3.61 -17.36
CA GLU A 65 -11.63 3.85 -17.40
C GLU A 65 -11.08 3.95 -15.98
N VAL A 66 -9.93 3.34 -15.68
CA VAL A 66 -9.21 3.53 -14.42
C VAL A 66 -8.12 4.57 -14.61
N ALA A 67 -8.25 5.72 -13.95
CA ALA A 67 -7.23 6.76 -13.92
C ALA A 67 -6.30 6.52 -12.73
N LEU A 68 -5.01 6.32 -13.00
CA LEU A 68 -4.00 6.06 -12.00
C LEU A 68 -3.36 7.37 -11.52
N VAL A 69 -3.26 7.55 -10.21
CA VAL A 69 -2.67 8.72 -9.55
C VAL A 69 -1.58 8.27 -8.60
N ALA A 70 -0.36 8.75 -8.83
CA ALA A 70 0.78 8.51 -7.95
C ALA A 70 0.72 9.42 -6.73
N GLY A 71 0.88 8.83 -5.53
CA GLY A 71 0.75 9.50 -4.24
C GLY A 71 2.05 9.60 -3.43
N GLY A 72 3.20 9.28 -4.02
CA GLY A 72 4.46 9.10 -3.31
C GLY A 72 4.55 7.69 -2.71
N ASP A 73 5.40 7.49 -1.72
CA ASP A 73 5.43 6.25 -0.94
C ASP A 73 4.30 6.25 0.12
N ALA A 74 4.00 5.10 0.72
CA ALA A 74 2.78 4.83 1.49
C ALA A 74 2.51 5.86 2.60
N GLY A 75 3.51 6.25 3.38
CA GLY A 75 3.32 7.25 4.43
C GLY A 75 2.94 8.63 3.88
N THR A 76 3.52 9.03 2.75
CA THR A 76 3.19 10.26 2.03
C THR A 76 1.76 10.20 1.48
N MET A 77 1.39 9.08 0.86
CA MET A 77 0.07 8.82 0.29
C MET A 77 -1.03 8.84 1.37
N VAL A 78 -0.81 8.20 2.52
CA VAL A 78 -1.73 8.23 3.66
C VAL A 78 -1.92 9.64 4.20
N ASN A 79 -0.84 10.41 4.36
CA ASN A 79 -0.93 11.81 4.78
C ASN A 79 -1.77 12.63 3.81
N GLN A 80 -1.59 12.44 2.51
CA GLN A 80 -2.35 13.10 1.47
C GLN A 80 -3.85 12.73 1.53
N ALA A 81 -4.16 11.45 1.69
CA ALA A 81 -5.55 10.96 1.83
C ALA A 81 -6.25 11.53 3.07
N VAL A 82 -5.56 11.60 4.21
CA VAL A 82 -6.07 12.23 5.44
C VAL A 82 -6.36 13.72 5.24
N LEU A 83 -5.42 14.45 4.63
CA LEU A 83 -5.59 15.90 4.41
C LEU A 83 -6.71 16.23 3.42
N THR A 84 -7.04 15.33 2.53
CA THR A 84 -8.05 15.53 1.47
C THR A 84 -9.34 14.75 1.70
N LYS A 85 -9.54 14.12 2.85
CA LYS A 85 -10.65 13.18 3.13
C LYS A 85 -12.05 13.74 2.87
N ASP A 86 -12.26 15.06 3.06
CA ASP A 86 -13.54 15.73 2.80
C ASP A 86 -13.78 16.04 1.30
N ASN A 87 -12.73 15.96 0.48
CA ASN A 87 -12.78 16.11 -0.98
C ASN A 87 -11.60 15.31 -1.57
N PRO A 88 -11.72 13.98 -1.61
CA PRO A 88 -10.62 13.09 -1.95
C PRO A 88 -10.14 13.30 -3.38
N ILE A 89 -8.86 13.10 -3.60
CA ILE A 89 -8.22 13.21 -4.91
C ILE A 89 -8.42 11.98 -5.79
N ALA A 90 -8.99 10.93 -5.23
CA ALA A 90 -9.29 9.67 -5.90
C ALA A 90 -10.56 9.03 -5.32
N ASP A 91 -11.01 7.95 -5.94
CA ASP A 91 -12.17 7.16 -5.52
C ASP A 91 -11.78 5.95 -4.67
N VAL A 92 -10.67 5.33 -5.05
CA VAL A 92 -10.08 4.15 -4.39
C VAL A 92 -8.61 4.45 -4.10
N MET A 93 -8.10 3.93 -3.00
CA MET A 93 -6.69 3.95 -2.63
C MET A 93 -6.19 2.52 -2.47
N PHE A 94 -5.00 2.23 -3.03
CA PHE A 94 -4.28 0.96 -2.88
C PHE A 94 -2.84 1.19 -2.44
N GLY A 95 -2.28 0.23 -1.69
CA GLY A 95 -0.90 0.26 -1.23
C GLY A 95 -0.74 0.94 0.13
N ILE A 96 -1.85 1.05 0.91
CA ILE A 96 -1.73 1.26 2.33
C ILE A 96 -1.49 -0.08 3.00
N ASP A 97 -0.53 -0.15 3.89
CA ASP A 97 -0.18 -1.38 4.59
C ASP A 97 -0.61 -1.40 6.06
N ASP A 98 -0.45 -2.55 6.71
CA ASP A 98 -0.80 -2.76 8.10
C ASP A 98 -0.06 -1.84 9.06
N THR A 99 1.10 -1.29 8.70
CA THR A 99 1.88 -0.36 9.53
C THR A 99 1.28 1.05 9.56
N PHE A 100 0.64 1.50 8.46
CA PHE A 100 -0.01 2.80 8.33
C PHE A 100 -1.53 2.76 8.45
N LEU A 101 -2.16 1.58 8.37
CA LEU A 101 -3.61 1.41 8.25
C LEU A 101 -4.38 2.07 9.38
N SER A 102 -3.96 1.91 10.63
CA SER A 102 -4.65 2.45 11.80
C SER A 102 -4.92 3.95 11.68
N ARG A 103 -3.92 4.73 11.23
CA ARG A 103 -4.06 6.18 11.05
C ARG A 103 -5.16 6.55 10.06
N ALA A 104 -5.23 5.87 8.91
CA ALA A 104 -6.24 6.18 7.90
C ALA A 104 -7.64 5.75 8.35
N VAL A 105 -7.75 4.62 9.07
CA VAL A 105 -9.02 4.14 9.63
C VAL A 105 -9.53 5.09 10.72
N ASP A 106 -8.69 5.51 11.66
CA ASP A 106 -9.03 6.42 12.75
C ASP A 106 -9.47 7.79 12.25
N GLU A 107 -8.83 8.27 11.18
CA GLU A 107 -9.19 9.52 10.52
C GLU A 107 -10.45 9.41 9.62
N GLY A 108 -10.99 8.21 9.44
CA GLY A 108 -12.21 7.97 8.66
C GLY A 108 -12.00 8.14 7.15
N VAL A 109 -10.82 7.83 6.64
CA VAL A 109 -10.45 7.95 5.22
C VAL A 109 -11.25 6.99 4.34
N PHE A 110 -11.66 5.82 4.87
CA PHE A 110 -12.30 4.76 4.10
C PHE A 110 -13.76 4.53 4.47
N LEU A 111 -14.57 4.21 3.47
CA LEU A 111 -15.90 3.63 3.63
C LEU A 111 -15.78 2.15 4.03
N PRO A 112 -16.72 1.60 4.83
CA PRO A 112 -16.81 0.15 5.02
C PRO A 112 -17.08 -0.54 3.69
N TYR A 113 -16.35 -1.63 3.41
CA TYR A 113 -16.58 -2.45 2.24
C TYR A 113 -16.22 -3.91 2.51
N GLU A 114 -17.12 -4.81 2.19
CA GLU A 114 -16.91 -6.26 2.23
C GLU A 114 -17.02 -6.81 0.80
N SER A 115 -15.93 -7.33 0.26
CA SER A 115 -15.91 -7.95 -1.06
C SER A 115 -16.67 -9.28 -1.04
N PRO A 116 -17.47 -9.61 -2.07
CA PRO A 116 -18.05 -10.95 -2.23
C PRO A 116 -16.98 -12.05 -2.37
N LEU A 117 -15.72 -11.69 -2.60
CA LEU A 117 -14.57 -12.57 -2.71
C LEU A 117 -13.80 -12.73 -1.38
N SER A 118 -14.23 -12.11 -0.28
CA SER A 118 -13.53 -12.14 1.02
C SER A 118 -13.25 -13.56 1.52
N SER A 119 -14.12 -14.55 1.20
CA SER A 119 -13.90 -15.94 1.59
C SER A 119 -12.71 -16.62 0.89
N MET A 120 -12.09 -15.97 -0.08
CA MET A 120 -10.91 -16.45 -0.81
C MET A 120 -9.61 -15.90 -0.22
N ILE A 121 -9.72 -15.07 0.83
CA ILE A 121 -8.59 -14.42 1.50
C ILE A 121 -8.39 -15.12 2.86
N PRO A 122 -7.17 -15.48 3.26
CA PRO A 122 -6.88 -16.00 4.60
C PRO A 122 -7.33 -15.02 5.70
N ASP A 123 -8.03 -15.52 6.71
CA ASP A 123 -8.59 -14.70 7.80
C ASP A 123 -7.53 -13.87 8.52
N GLU A 124 -6.30 -14.38 8.62
CA GLU A 124 -5.18 -13.71 9.28
C GLU A 124 -4.68 -12.45 8.54
N LEU A 125 -5.04 -12.27 7.26
CA LEU A 125 -4.69 -11.07 6.48
C LEU A 125 -5.76 -9.98 6.61
N VAL A 126 -6.95 -10.31 7.11
CA VAL A 126 -8.07 -9.38 7.27
C VAL A 126 -7.99 -8.68 8.62
N THR A 127 -7.68 -7.38 8.63
CA THR A 127 -7.46 -6.61 9.87
C THR A 127 -8.52 -5.52 10.11
N SER A 128 -9.33 -5.18 9.09
CA SER A 128 -10.34 -4.12 9.19
C SER A 128 -11.51 -4.38 8.24
N ASP A 129 -12.70 -3.90 8.57
CA ASP A 129 -13.89 -3.90 7.69
C ASP A 129 -13.92 -2.71 6.70
N ARG A 130 -12.86 -1.90 6.68
CA ARG A 130 -12.74 -0.69 5.87
C ARG A 130 -11.86 -0.85 4.65
N VAL A 131 -11.04 -1.86 4.64
CA VAL A 131 -10.09 -2.15 3.57
C VAL A 131 -10.06 -3.63 3.28
N VAL A 132 -9.60 -3.96 2.09
CA VAL A 132 -9.50 -5.33 1.58
C VAL A 132 -8.04 -5.64 1.29
N PRO A 133 -7.45 -6.71 1.86
CA PRO A 133 -6.08 -7.11 1.53
C PRO A 133 -6.00 -7.52 0.05
N ILE A 134 -4.94 -7.11 -0.62
CA ILE A 134 -4.71 -7.37 -2.05
C ILE A 134 -3.46 -8.23 -2.27
N ASP A 135 -2.40 -7.93 -1.54
CA ASP A 135 -1.14 -8.65 -1.59
C ASP A 135 -0.40 -8.60 -0.26
N TYR A 136 0.69 -9.36 -0.16
CA TYR A 136 1.57 -9.33 0.99
C TYR A 136 3.02 -9.67 0.59
N GLY A 137 3.97 -9.18 1.37
CA GLY A 137 5.38 -9.46 1.24
C GLY A 137 6.11 -9.47 2.58
N ASP A 138 7.33 -9.96 2.60
CA ASP A 138 8.21 -9.87 3.76
C ASP A 138 9.27 -8.81 3.49
N VAL A 139 9.24 -7.70 4.23
CA VAL A 139 10.29 -6.68 4.19
C VAL A 139 11.51 -7.20 4.94
N CYS A 140 12.64 -7.25 4.27
CA CYS A 140 13.90 -7.80 4.78
C CYS A 140 15.08 -6.96 4.28
N ILE A 141 16.30 -7.24 4.74
CA ILE A 141 17.50 -6.67 4.16
C ILE A 141 17.94 -7.55 2.98
N ASN A 142 18.05 -6.93 1.80
CA ASN A 142 18.59 -7.52 0.58
C ASN A 142 20.06 -7.19 0.44
N TYR A 143 20.87 -8.10 -0.14
CA TYR A 143 22.28 -7.87 -0.40
C TYR A 143 22.73 -8.29 -1.80
N ASP A 144 23.73 -7.60 -2.34
CA ASP A 144 24.38 -7.88 -3.62
C ASP A 144 25.49 -8.92 -3.44
N LYS A 145 25.24 -10.16 -3.86
CA LYS A 145 26.22 -11.26 -3.76
C LYS A 145 27.53 -10.94 -4.45
N GLY A 146 27.46 -10.33 -5.65
CA GLY A 146 28.65 -10.00 -6.44
C GLY A 146 29.54 -8.99 -5.73
N TRP A 147 28.94 -7.96 -5.11
CA TRP A 147 29.69 -6.97 -4.35
C TRP A 147 30.46 -7.59 -3.19
N PHE A 148 29.82 -8.47 -2.41
CA PHE A 148 30.44 -9.15 -1.24
C PHE A 148 31.59 -10.06 -1.68
N GLU A 149 31.41 -10.81 -2.78
CA GLU A 149 32.44 -11.67 -3.35
C GLU A 149 33.64 -10.86 -3.89
N GLU A 150 33.39 -9.79 -4.63
CA GLU A 150 34.45 -8.95 -5.24
C GLU A 150 35.29 -8.20 -4.21
N ASN A 151 34.69 -7.82 -3.08
CA ASN A 151 35.36 -7.08 -2.02
C ASN A 151 35.95 -7.97 -0.90
N ASP A 152 35.81 -9.29 -0.98
CA ASP A 152 36.25 -10.25 0.04
C ASP A 152 35.71 -9.92 1.45
N VAL A 153 34.42 -9.48 1.51
CA VAL A 153 33.68 -9.17 2.74
C VAL A 153 32.69 -10.28 3.02
N GLU A 154 32.64 -10.75 4.26
CA GLU A 154 31.62 -11.71 4.68
C GLU A 154 30.24 -11.03 4.72
N VAL A 155 29.18 -11.74 4.30
CA VAL A 155 27.80 -11.26 4.45
C VAL A 155 27.45 -11.18 5.93
N PRO A 156 26.82 -10.09 6.43
CA PRO A 156 26.42 -9.98 7.83
C PRO A 156 25.47 -11.13 8.22
N ALA A 157 25.62 -11.66 9.43
CA ALA A 157 24.89 -12.84 9.87
C ALA A 157 23.51 -12.50 10.48
N ASP A 158 23.39 -11.32 11.10
CA ASP A 158 22.23 -10.89 11.86
C ASP A 158 22.18 -9.36 11.97
N LEU A 159 21.12 -8.84 12.60
CA LEU A 159 20.92 -7.40 12.83
C LEU A 159 22.03 -6.77 13.68
N ASP A 160 22.61 -7.50 14.61
CA ASP A 160 23.67 -6.96 15.48
C ASP A 160 24.94 -6.58 14.71
N ALA A 161 25.20 -7.23 13.56
CA ALA A 161 26.34 -6.91 12.72
C ALA A 161 26.33 -5.45 12.23
N PHE A 162 25.16 -4.85 12.03
CA PHE A 162 25.01 -3.47 11.52
C PHE A 162 25.36 -2.39 12.54
N ARG A 163 25.53 -2.74 13.81
CA ARG A 163 26.06 -1.83 14.84
C ARG A 163 27.53 -1.48 14.61
N ASP A 164 28.26 -2.30 13.83
CA ASP A 164 29.64 -2.04 13.44
C ASP A 164 29.68 -1.17 12.17
N GLU A 165 30.57 -0.16 12.14
CA GLU A 165 30.82 0.71 10.98
C GLU A 165 31.15 -0.09 9.70
N ALA A 166 31.73 -1.29 9.86
CA ALA A 166 32.05 -2.15 8.72
C ALA A 166 30.81 -2.53 7.89
N TYR A 167 29.64 -2.70 8.53
CA TYR A 167 28.39 -3.06 7.88
C TYR A 167 27.34 -1.93 7.89
N GLY A 168 27.22 -1.16 8.98
CA GLY A 168 26.22 -0.13 9.10
C GLY A 168 26.27 0.90 7.97
N ARG A 169 27.48 1.33 7.58
CA ARG A 169 27.70 2.26 6.45
C ARG A 169 27.41 1.68 5.06
N LEU A 170 27.23 0.37 4.97
CA LEU A 170 26.91 -0.34 3.73
C LEU A 170 25.40 -0.53 3.53
N LEU A 171 24.61 -0.19 4.55
CA LEU A 171 23.16 -0.37 4.56
C LEU A 171 22.44 0.93 4.19
N THR A 172 21.52 0.84 3.25
CA THR A 172 20.50 1.88 3.01
C THR A 172 19.16 1.41 3.53
N VAL A 173 18.47 2.29 4.27
CA VAL A 173 17.12 2.10 4.79
C VAL A 173 16.24 3.28 4.39
N GLU A 174 14.94 3.09 4.35
CA GLU A 174 13.99 4.16 4.09
C GLU A 174 13.54 4.81 5.40
N HIS A 175 13.10 6.06 5.27
CA HIS A 175 12.59 6.84 6.40
C HIS A 175 11.21 6.34 6.85
N PRO A 176 11.02 5.95 8.13
CA PRO A 176 9.81 5.28 8.60
C PRO A 176 8.56 6.17 8.60
N ALA A 177 8.68 7.51 8.51
CA ALA A 177 7.52 8.39 8.41
C ALA A 177 6.93 8.49 7.00
N THR A 178 7.71 8.12 5.97
CA THR A 178 7.32 8.28 4.56
C THR A 178 7.17 6.97 3.82
N SER A 179 7.93 5.95 4.20
CA SER A 179 8.03 4.67 3.50
C SER A 179 7.50 3.50 4.34
N SER A 180 6.72 2.62 3.71
CA SER A 180 6.26 1.36 4.30
C SER A 180 7.41 0.42 4.65
N PRO A 181 8.35 0.09 3.73
CA PRO A 181 9.50 -0.75 4.08
C PRO A 181 10.34 -0.15 5.22
N GLY A 182 10.51 1.17 5.25
CA GLY A 182 11.22 1.85 6.34
C GLY A 182 10.53 1.69 7.69
N LEU A 183 9.20 1.83 7.75
CA LEU A 183 8.45 1.62 8.98
C LEU A 183 8.39 0.13 9.37
N ALA A 184 8.24 -0.76 8.41
CA ALA A 184 8.28 -2.20 8.62
C ALA A 184 9.62 -2.64 9.24
N PHE A 185 10.74 -2.13 8.73
CA PHE A 185 12.06 -2.42 9.28
C PHE A 185 12.23 -1.82 10.69
N LEU A 186 11.76 -0.59 10.95
CA LEU A 186 11.75 -0.04 12.30
C LEU A 186 10.98 -0.96 13.26
N ILE A 187 9.77 -1.39 12.89
CA ILE A 187 8.94 -2.29 13.72
C ILE A 187 9.63 -3.64 13.94
N ALA A 188 10.27 -4.21 12.90
CA ALA A 188 11.06 -5.44 13.06
C ALA A 188 12.18 -5.29 14.10
N THR A 189 12.86 -4.14 14.11
CA THR A 189 13.90 -3.87 15.13
C THR A 189 13.32 -3.66 16.53
N ILE A 190 12.10 -3.09 16.65
CA ILE A 190 11.40 -2.97 17.93
C ILE A 190 11.02 -4.35 18.47
N ASP A 191 10.50 -5.23 17.60
CA ASP A 191 10.18 -6.60 17.99
C ASP A 191 11.43 -7.39 18.42
N ALA A 192 12.53 -7.26 17.68
CA ALA A 192 13.78 -7.95 17.96
C ALA A 192 14.45 -7.50 19.27
N TYR A 193 14.48 -6.19 19.55
CA TYR A 193 15.24 -5.63 20.69
C TYR A 193 14.36 -5.18 21.85
N GLY A 194 13.04 -5.18 21.68
CA GLY A 194 12.06 -4.70 22.66
C GLY A 194 12.09 -3.19 22.83
N GLU A 195 11.13 -2.66 23.62
CA GLU A 195 10.81 -1.23 23.78
C GLU A 195 12.01 -0.35 24.20
N ASP A 196 12.96 -0.88 24.96
CA ASP A 196 14.14 -0.12 25.39
C ASP A 196 15.36 -0.32 24.48
N GLY A 197 15.50 -1.51 23.88
CA GLY A 197 16.72 -1.89 23.14
C GLY A 197 16.80 -1.34 21.72
N TRP A 198 15.65 -1.16 21.04
CA TRP A 198 15.62 -0.67 19.66
C TRP A 198 16.21 0.75 19.51
N LYS A 199 16.08 1.58 20.54
CA LYS A 199 16.63 2.95 20.55
C LYS A 199 18.15 2.97 20.56
N GLU A 200 18.76 2.08 21.35
CA GLU A 200 20.20 1.89 21.35
C GLU A 200 20.68 1.33 20.01
N TYR A 201 19.95 0.34 19.45
CA TYR A 201 20.25 -0.22 18.13
C TYR A 201 20.31 0.87 17.05
N TRP A 202 19.30 1.75 16.94
CA TRP A 202 19.29 2.82 15.95
C TRP A 202 20.31 3.94 16.23
N ALA A 203 20.66 4.18 17.50
CA ALA A 203 21.77 5.08 17.83
C ALA A 203 23.11 4.51 17.35
N ASP A 204 23.31 3.20 17.47
CA ASP A 204 24.49 2.50 16.94
C ASP A 204 24.51 2.51 15.41
N LEU A 205 23.38 2.24 14.73
CA LEU A 205 23.26 2.35 13.27
C LEU A 205 23.61 3.76 12.76
N ARG A 206 23.11 4.79 13.43
CA ARG A 206 23.49 6.17 13.12
C ARG A 206 25.00 6.38 13.24
N GLN A 207 25.59 5.92 14.33
CA GLN A 207 27.04 6.04 14.55
C GLN A 207 27.83 5.22 13.52
N ALA A 208 27.34 4.05 13.11
CA ALA A 208 27.92 3.20 12.09
C ALA A 208 27.77 3.78 10.67
N GLY A 209 26.94 4.81 10.49
CA GLY A 209 26.80 5.56 9.23
C GLY A 209 25.78 4.98 8.26
N VAL A 210 24.70 4.36 8.76
CA VAL A 210 23.57 3.91 7.92
C VAL A 210 23.05 5.05 7.06
N ASN A 211 22.81 4.76 5.78
CA ASN A 211 22.22 5.72 4.86
C ASN A 211 20.69 5.68 4.96
N VAL A 212 20.05 6.84 5.04
CA VAL A 212 18.59 6.97 5.13
C VAL A 212 18.08 7.76 3.94
N VAL A 213 17.10 7.20 3.21
CA VAL A 213 16.46 7.83 2.06
C VAL A 213 14.96 7.96 2.28
N SER A 214 14.27 8.74 1.42
CA SER A 214 12.85 9.07 1.61
C SER A 214 11.88 7.94 1.24
N ASP A 215 12.27 7.08 0.31
CA ASP A 215 11.38 6.13 -0.37
C ASP A 215 12.14 4.91 -0.90
N TRP A 216 11.36 3.86 -1.20
CA TRP A 216 11.89 2.59 -1.69
C TRP A 216 12.55 2.68 -3.08
N ASP A 217 11.98 3.46 -4.00
CA ASP A 217 12.56 3.61 -5.34
C ASP A 217 13.97 4.20 -5.27
N THR A 218 14.18 5.18 -4.39
CA THR A 218 15.51 5.77 -4.13
C THR A 218 16.47 4.76 -3.51
N ALA A 219 16.01 3.96 -2.53
CA ALA A 219 16.83 2.92 -1.92
C ALA A 219 17.24 1.85 -2.92
N TYR A 220 16.26 1.26 -3.62
CA TYR A 220 16.48 0.07 -4.45
C TYR A 220 17.11 0.40 -5.80
N PHE A 221 16.57 1.38 -6.52
CA PHE A 221 17.07 1.72 -7.86
C PHE A 221 18.12 2.84 -7.87
N GLY A 222 18.21 3.64 -6.79
CA GLY A 222 19.19 4.72 -6.68
C GLY A 222 20.47 4.31 -5.96
N ASP A 223 20.35 3.76 -4.75
CA ASP A 223 21.48 3.52 -3.85
C ASP A 223 22.03 2.09 -3.89
N PHE A 224 21.23 1.10 -4.26
CA PHE A 224 21.66 -0.29 -4.28
C PHE A 224 22.71 -0.54 -5.38
N THR A 225 23.79 -1.25 -5.06
CA THR A 225 24.90 -1.52 -5.99
C THR A 225 24.46 -2.23 -7.26
N ARG A 226 23.41 -3.04 -7.22
CA ARG A 226 22.80 -3.69 -8.39
C ARG A 226 22.41 -2.72 -9.49
N TYR A 227 22.07 -1.48 -9.14
CA TYR A 227 21.66 -0.43 -10.07
C TYR A 227 22.67 0.72 -10.16
N GLY A 228 23.90 0.48 -9.66
CA GLY A 228 25.01 1.42 -9.78
C GLY A 228 25.15 2.41 -8.63
N GLY A 229 24.45 2.18 -7.54
CA GLY A 229 24.62 2.92 -6.28
C GLY A 229 25.83 2.44 -5.48
N ASP A 230 25.94 2.95 -4.26
CA ASP A 230 27.10 2.71 -3.38
C ASP A 230 26.80 1.73 -2.22
N SER A 231 25.55 1.33 -2.01
CA SER A 231 25.11 0.49 -0.88
C SER A 231 24.88 -0.96 -1.32
N PRO A 232 25.69 -1.92 -0.87
CA PRO A 232 25.49 -3.34 -1.21
C PRO A 232 24.39 -4.02 -0.38
N LEU A 233 23.82 -3.32 0.59
CA LEU A 233 22.73 -3.76 1.44
C LEU A 233 21.60 -2.72 1.41
N VAL A 234 20.37 -3.19 1.26
CA VAL A 234 19.18 -2.32 1.19
C VAL A 234 17.99 -3.00 1.86
N VAL A 235 17.17 -2.24 2.55
CA VAL A 235 15.87 -2.73 3.00
C VAL A 235 14.95 -2.85 1.78
N SER A 236 14.37 -4.02 1.57
CA SER A 236 13.48 -4.33 0.46
C SER A 236 12.68 -5.61 0.79
N TYR A 237 12.19 -6.31 -0.23
CA TYR A 237 11.36 -7.48 -0.02
C TYR A 237 12.15 -8.80 -0.17
N ALA A 238 11.74 -9.83 0.58
CA ALA A 238 12.27 -11.19 0.43
C ALA A 238 11.98 -11.79 -0.96
N SER A 239 11.06 -11.22 -1.68
CA SER A 239 10.67 -11.54 -3.05
C SER A 239 11.28 -10.60 -4.11
N SER A 240 12.25 -9.75 -3.75
CA SER A 240 13.03 -8.95 -4.72
C SER A 240 14.01 -9.79 -5.56
N PRO A 241 14.67 -10.85 -5.05
CA PRO A 241 15.59 -11.63 -5.86
C PRO A 241 15.00 -12.22 -7.16
N PRO A 242 13.76 -12.73 -7.22
CA PRO A 242 13.15 -13.13 -8.49
C PRO A 242 13.03 -11.99 -9.52
N ALA A 243 12.81 -10.74 -9.09
CA ALA A 243 12.77 -9.61 -10.02
C ALA A 243 14.07 -9.46 -10.80
N GLU A 244 15.21 -9.65 -10.14
CA GLU A 244 16.53 -9.58 -10.76
C GLU A 244 16.76 -10.65 -11.83
N VAL A 245 16.11 -11.81 -11.73
CA VAL A 245 16.17 -12.89 -12.71
C VAL A 245 15.18 -12.65 -13.84
N ILE A 246 13.94 -12.31 -13.51
CA ILE A 246 12.83 -12.17 -14.47
C ILE A 246 13.04 -10.96 -15.38
N LEU A 247 13.54 -9.85 -14.82
CA LEU A 247 13.77 -8.60 -15.56
C LEU A 247 15.17 -8.50 -16.20
N ALA A 248 16.02 -9.52 -16.04
CA ALA A 248 17.35 -9.51 -16.61
C ALA A 248 17.29 -9.47 -18.15
N GLU A 249 18.11 -8.62 -18.78
CA GLU A 249 18.24 -8.58 -20.25
C GLU A 249 18.78 -9.90 -20.83
N GLU A 250 19.66 -10.59 -20.09
CA GLU A 250 20.16 -11.91 -20.42
C GLU A 250 19.71 -12.92 -19.34
N PRO A 251 19.36 -14.18 -19.72
CA PRO A 251 18.91 -15.19 -18.76
C PRO A 251 19.92 -15.44 -17.65
N LEU A 252 19.46 -15.36 -16.41
CA LEU A 252 20.23 -15.70 -15.22
C LEU A 252 19.73 -17.04 -14.64
N GLU A 253 20.66 -17.93 -14.28
CA GLU A 253 20.34 -19.20 -13.63
C GLU A 253 20.11 -19.02 -12.11
N THR A 254 20.63 -17.95 -11.53
CA THR A 254 20.52 -17.65 -10.10
C THR A 254 20.36 -16.17 -9.88
N ALA A 255 19.56 -15.79 -8.87
CA ALA A 255 19.44 -14.39 -8.50
C ALA A 255 20.78 -13.81 -8.03
N PRO A 256 21.19 -12.64 -8.56
CA PRO A 256 22.44 -11.97 -8.16
C PRO A 256 22.36 -11.37 -6.75
N THR A 257 21.17 -11.24 -6.22
CA THR A 257 20.88 -10.77 -4.87
C THR A 257 20.41 -11.91 -3.97
N ALA A 258 20.42 -11.70 -2.66
CA ALA A 258 19.81 -12.57 -1.69
C ALA A 258 19.34 -11.76 -0.46
N VAL A 259 18.78 -12.43 0.52
CA VAL A 259 18.05 -11.85 1.64
C VAL A 259 18.66 -12.32 2.96
N LEU A 260 18.76 -11.42 3.93
CA LEU A 260 18.96 -11.76 5.33
C LEU A 260 17.60 -12.02 5.96
N GLU A 261 17.42 -13.23 6.54
CA GLU A 261 16.14 -13.60 7.14
C GLU A 261 15.95 -13.02 8.56
N ASP A 262 17.01 -12.48 9.17
CA ASP A 262 16.92 -11.80 10.45
C ASP A 262 16.41 -10.36 10.27
N GLY A 263 15.43 -9.97 11.09
CA GLY A 263 14.79 -8.64 10.99
C GLY A 263 13.78 -8.47 9.86
N CYS A 264 13.24 -9.57 9.32
CA CYS A 264 12.12 -9.49 8.37
C CYS A 264 10.81 -9.15 9.07
N TYR A 265 9.93 -8.40 8.36
CA TYR A 265 8.57 -8.06 8.79
C TYR A 265 7.55 -8.48 7.74
N ARG A 266 6.48 -9.19 8.13
CA ARG A 266 5.37 -9.52 7.24
C ARG A 266 4.47 -8.31 7.06
N GLN A 267 4.46 -7.75 5.87
CA GLN A 267 3.64 -6.62 5.44
C GLN A 267 2.45 -7.11 4.61
N VAL A 268 1.26 -6.53 4.83
CA VAL A 268 0.06 -6.76 4.03
C VAL A 268 -0.41 -5.43 3.47
N GLU A 269 -0.67 -5.37 2.16
CA GLU A 269 -1.17 -4.17 1.49
C GLU A 269 -2.67 -4.28 1.19
N TYR A 270 -3.35 -3.16 1.31
CA TYR A 270 -4.80 -3.07 1.23
C TYR A 270 -5.28 -2.08 0.18
N ALA A 271 -6.48 -2.36 -0.35
CA ALA A 271 -7.28 -1.39 -1.09
C ALA A 271 -8.50 -0.96 -0.29
N GLY A 272 -8.88 0.32 -0.39
CA GLY A 272 -10.05 0.87 0.28
C GLY A 272 -10.76 1.93 -0.56
N ILE A 273 -12.09 2.05 -0.37
CA ILE A 273 -12.92 3.06 -1.01
C ILE A 273 -12.81 4.35 -0.20
N LEU A 274 -12.40 5.45 -0.82
CA LEU A 274 -12.25 6.74 -0.14
C LEU A 274 -13.61 7.34 0.24
N ALA A 275 -13.74 7.83 1.47
CA ALA A 275 -15.02 8.21 2.09
C ALA A 275 -15.76 9.36 1.38
N GLY A 276 -15.08 10.19 0.61
CA GLY A 276 -15.68 11.30 -0.12
C GLY A 276 -16.00 11.02 -1.59
N THR A 277 -15.83 9.78 -2.07
CA THR A 277 -16.10 9.43 -3.48
C THR A 277 -17.59 9.52 -3.82
N GLU A 278 -17.88 9.95 -5.07
CA GLU A 278 -19.23 9.87 -5.64
C GLU A 278 -19.55 8.46 -6.19
N TRP A 279 -18.56 7.56 -6.28
CA TRP A 279 -18.65 6.26 -6.96
C TRP A 279 -18.33 5.05 -6.09
N PRO A 280 -18.91 4.91 -4.89
CA PRO A 280 -18.54 3.83 -3.97
C PRO A 280 -18.85 2.42 -4.52
N VAL A 281 -19.91 2.26 -5.33
CA VAL A 281 -20.23 0.96 -5.95
C VAL A 281 -19.20 0.58 -7.00
N THR A 282 -18.79 1.52 -7.84
CA THR A 282 -17.73 1.27 -8.84
C THR A 282 -16.37 1.08 -8.18
N GLY A 283 -16.10 1.77 -7.06
CA GLY A 283 -14.92 1.53 -6.22
C GLY A 283 -14.87 0.11 -5.70
N GLY A 284 -15.99 -0.42 -5.19
CA GLY A 284 -16.09 -1.82 -4.78
C GLY A 284 -15.85 -2.79 -5.94
N GLN A 285 -16.39 -2.51 -7.13
CA GLN A 285 -16.14 -3.33 -8.32
C GLN A 285 -14.67 -3.33 -8.74
N LEU A 286 -13.96 -2.22 -8.57
CA LEU A 286 -12.52 -2.14 -8.84
C LEU A 286 -11.72 -2.99 -7.84
N ILE A 287 -12.06 -2.94 -6.55
CA ILE A 287 -11.45 -3.79 -5.52
C ILE A 287 -11.73 -5.27 -5.79
N ASP A 288 -12.97 -5.63 -6.18
CA ASP A 288 -13.33 -7.00 -6.54
C ASP A 288 -12.53 -7.49 -7.77
N TYR A 289 -12.26 -6.60 -8.74
CA TYR A 289 -11.39 -6.92 -9.87
C TYR A 289 -9.94 -7.17 -9.39
N MET A 290 -9.41 -6.35 -8.48
CA MET A 290 -8.08 -6.58 -7.91
C MET A 290 -7.99 -7.90 -7.12
N LEU A 291 -9.11 -8.42 -6.62
CA LEU A 291 -9.22 -9.75 -6.02
C LEU A 291 -9.54 -10.88 -7.03
N SER A 292 -9.79 -10.58 -8.30
CA SER A 292 -10.00 -11.65 -9.29
C SER A 292 -8.74 -12.50 -9.48
N VAL A 293 -8.87 -13.78 -9.82
CA VAL A 293 -7.72 -14.64 -10.13
C VAL A 293 -6.87 -14.02 -11.24
N GLU A 294 -7.52 -13.44 -12.26
CA GLU A 294 -6.86 -12.78 -13.37
C GLU A 294 -5.89 -11.68 -12.92
N PHE A 295 -6.32 -10.80 -11.99
CA PHE A 295 -5.44 -9.75 -11.47
C PHE A 295 -4.40 -10.32 -10.50
N GLN A 296 -4.80 -11.18 -9.58
CA GLN A 296 -3.94 -11.76 -8.54
C GLN A 296 -2.76 -12.55 -9.13
N GLU A 297 -2.96 -13.28 -10.22
CA GLU A 297 -1.89 -14.00 -10.93
C GLU A 297 -0.88 -13.07 -11.63
N THR A 298 -1.20 -11.78 -11.79
CA THR A 298 -0.26 -10.79 -12.34
C THR A 298 0.66 -10.17 -11.27
N ILE A 299 0.28 -10.25 -10.00
CA ILE A 299 0.99 -9.62 -8.87
C ILE A 299 2.45 -10.09 -8.79
N PRO A 300 2.78 -11.39 -8.80
CA PRO A 300 4.15 -11.86 -8.65
C PRO A 300 5.12 -11.37 -9.75
N LEU A 301 4.61 -11.15 -10.96
CA LEU A 301 5.44 -10.74 -12.10
C LEU A 301 5.52 -9.21 -12.29
N ASN A 302 4.59 -8.47 -11.71
CA ASN A 302 4.55 -7.01 -11.86
C ASN A 302 5.06 -6.28 -10.61
N TRP A 303 4.74 -6.77 -9.42
CA TRP A 303 5.08 -6.09 -8.16
C TRP A 303 5.98 -6.93 -7.26
N PHE A 304 6.27 -8.18 -7.64
CA PHE A 304 7.18 -9.08 -6.92
C PHE A 304 6.82 -9.27 -5.44
N VAL A 305 5.51 -9.37 -5.15
CA VAL A 305 4.93 -9.72 -3.86
C VAL A 305 3.94 -10.87 -4.03
N PHE A 306 3.44 -11.42 -2.94
CA PHE A 306 2.51 -12.55 -2.99
C PHE A 306 1.07 -12.07 -3.12
N PRO A 307 0.24 -12.69 -4.00
CA PRO A 307 -1.20 -12.47 -4.00
C PRO A 307 -1.82 -12.99 -2.70
N VAL A 308 -2.93 -12.35 -2.24
CA VAL A 308 -3.65 -12.84 -1.06
C VAL A 308 -4.49 -14.08 -1.35
N ARG A 309 -4.77 -14.40 -2.60
CA ARG A 309 -5.56 -15.57 -2.99
C ARG A 309 -4.68 -16.81 -3.05
N GLU A 310 -5.01 -17.81 -2.24
CA GLU A 310 -4.30 -19.11 -2.24
C GLU A 310 -4.50 -19.92 -3.52
N ASP A 311 -5.57 -19.65 -4.29
CA ASP A 311 -5.85 -20.32 -5.57
C ASP A 311 -5.25 -19.61 -6.79
N ALA A 312 -4.52 -18.50 -6.60
CA ALA A 312 -3.73 -17.86 -7.66
C ALA A 312 -2.47 -18.68 -7.96
N THR A 313 -2.19 -18.88 -9.25
CA THR A 313 -0.99 -19.62 -9.70
C THR A 313 0.24 -18.72 -9.60
N LEU A 314 1.26 -19.17 -8.87
CA LEU A 314 2.55 -18.48 -8.81
C LEU A 314 3.45 -18.96 -9.96
N PRO A 315 4.18 -18.05 -10.63
CA PRO A 315 5.18 -18.41 -11.64
C PRO A 315 6.34 -19.22 -11.04
N ASP A 316 6.82 -20.25 -11.75
CA ASP A 316 7.90 -21.12 -11.28
C ASP A 316 9.16 -20.31 -10.92
N GLU A 317 9.55 -19.33 -11.74
CA GLU A 317 10.72 -18.46 -11.53
C GLU A 317 10.56 -17.58 -10.27
N PHE A 318 9.33 -17.11 -9.99
CA PHE A 318 9.06 -16.36 -8.78
C PHE A 318 9.26 -17.25 -7.53
N VAL A 319 8.72 -18.47 -7.55
CA VAL A 319 8.82 -19.41 -6.43
C VAL A 319 10.26 -19.89 -6.22
N GLU A 320 11.01 -20.15 -7.30
CA GLU A 320 12.38 -20.68 -7.23
C GLU A 320 13.36 -19.71 -6.54
N HIS A 321 13.16 -18.40 -6.76
CA HIS A 321 14.12 -17.39 -6.30
C HIS A 321 13.64 -16.56 -5.11
N THR A 322 12.38 -16.70 -4.70
CA THR A 322 11.84 -16.03 -3.52
C THR A 322 12.29 -16.71 -2.22
N VAL A 323 12.68 -15.90 -1.24
CA VAL A 323 12.91 -16.38 0.13
C VAL A 323 11.62 -16.20 0.92
N ILE A 324 11.19 -17.24 1.63
CA ILE A 324 10.08 -17.17 2.58
C ILE A 324 10.70 -17.22 3.98
N PRO A 325 10.77 -16.09 4.70
CA PRO A 325 11.35 -16.07 6.04
C PRO A 325 10.60 -17.01 6.98
N SER A 326 11.34 -17.74 7.77
CA SER A 326 10.77 -18.77 8.65
C SER A 326 10.00 -18.17 9.85
N ASN A 327 10.32 -16.95 10.24
CA ASN A 327 9.73 -16.27 11.39
C ASN A 327 9.79 -14.73 11.23
N PRO A 328 9.08 -14.15 10.23
CA PRO A 328 9.04 -12.71 10.10
C PRO A 328 8.35 -12.08 11.32
N SER A 329 8.82 -10.91 11.73
CA SER A 329 8.14 -10.10 12.76
C SER A 329 6.73 -9.73 12.30
N ARG A 330 5.82 -9.70 13.26
CA ARG A 330 4.45 -9.25 13.07
C ARG A 330 3.88 -8.81 14.42
N LEU A 331 4.12 -7.56 14.80
CA LEU A 331 3.50 -7.02 16.00
C LEU A 331 1.98 -6.93 15.83
N PRO A 332 1.21 -7.06 16.94
CA PRO A 332 -0.24 -6.88 16.89
C PRO A 332 -0.62 -5.51 16.34
N ALA A 333 -1.62 -5.46 15.46
CA ALA A 333 -2.08 -4.21 14.83
C ALA A 333 -2.48 -3.14 15.87
N GLU A 334 -3.04 -3.55 17.02
CA GLU A 334 -3.36 -2.65 18.13
C GLU A 334 -2.11 -2.01 18.73
N GLU A 335 -1.03 -2.78 18.90
CA GLU A 335 0.25 -2.27 19.43
C GLU A 335 0.90 -1.28 18.46
N ILE A 336 0.86 -1.56 17.16
CA ILE A 336 1.32 -0.64 16.12
C ILE A 336 0.48 0.64 16.15
N ALA A 337 -0.86 0.52 16.19
CA ALA A 337 -1.78 1.66 16.24
C ALA A 337 -1.51 2.59 17.43
N GLU A 338 -1.27 2.02 18.61
CA GLU A 338 -1.03 2.79 19.85
C GLU A 338 0.34 3.48 19.88
N ASN A 339 1.35 2.91 19.20
CA ASN A 339 2.75 3.34 19.42
C ASN A 339 3.42 3.93 18.18
N ARG A 340 2.88 3.71 16.96
CA ARG A 340 3.53 4.09 15.70
C ARG A 340 4.02 5.53 15.65
N GLU A 341 3.16 6.50 16.00
CA GLU A 341 3.53 7.93 15.98
C GLU A 341 4.69 8.21 16.95
N ARG A 342 4.63 7.63 18.15
CA ARG A 342 5.68 7.77 19.15
C ARG A 342 6.99 7.13 18.69
N TRP A 343 6.96 5.94 18.11
CA TRP A 343 8.15 5.27 17.59
C TRP A 343 8.81 6.08 16.46
N ILE A 344 8.02 6.64 15.55
CA ILE A 344 8.52 7.50 14.47
C ILE A 344 9.15 8.77 15.05
N ASP A 345 8.50 9.46 15.98
CA ASP A 345 9.03 10.69 16.60
C ASP A 345 10.34 10.43 17.36
N GLU A 346 10.40 9.32 18.12
CA GLU A 346 11.61 8.90 18.84
C GLU A 346 12.73 8.51 17.86
N TRP A 347 12.40 7.80 16.77
CA TRP A 347 13.37 7.47 15.73
C TRP A 347 13.94 8.73 15.06
N ILE A 348 13.10 9.69 14.68
CA ILE A 348 13.53 10.99 14.13
C ILE A 348 14.47 11.70 15.13
N SER A 349 14.13 11.71 16.41
CA SER A 349 14.99 12.31 17.44
C SER A 349 16.35 11.61 17.55
N ILE A 350 16.41 10.31 17.32
CA ILE A 350 17.66 9.52 17.36
C ILE A 350 18.47 9.78 16.08
N MET A 351 17.85 9.73 14.92
CA MET A 351 18.55 9.73 13.63
C MET A 351 18.93 11.14 13.14
N GLU A 352 18.11 12.16 13.44
CA GLU A 352 18.25 13.52 12.92
C GLU A 352 18.66 14.54 13.99
N GLY A 353 18.58 14.19 15.31
CA GLY A 353 18.81 15.05 16.48
C GLY A 353 20.27 15.36 16.83
#